data_e91946d1ede7fc9c0c707d8220bb29c8
#
_entry.id   e91946d1ede7fc9c0c707d8220bb29c8
#
_cell.length_a   1.000
_cell.length_b   1.000
_cell.length_c   1.000
_cell.angle_alpha   90.00
_cell.angle_beta   90.00
_cell.angle_gamma   90.00
#
_symmetry.space_group_name_H-M   'P 1'
#
loop_
_entity.id
_entity.type
_entity.pdbx_description
1 polymer ?
#
loop_
_entity_poly.entity_id
_entity_poly.type
_entity_poly.pdbx_seq_one_letter_code
_entity_poly.pdbx_strand_id
1 'polypeptide(L)'
;MRNVINILVITVLLIGGCRMQKESSFRAGYDFSGVNKIAIVSVEGALPSEAAKDEIADFFAIELLERGYAPIGRAQVRATLAEQETEDEISGLTTPEGAVEVGLALDVPAVLTIKIPHFGEEISISATIIDVEDRSILWLATDNGRGSGRGFSSMFRSKSSSRNEGLLGPIMGDVMGPTDQPLSPQDAERAQRIVKNMCRSLPPKQVMAAPAAPEW
;
A
#
# COMPACT_ATOMS: atom_id res chain seq x y z
N MET A 1 5.75 29.87 -45.03
CA MET A 1 6.14 29.97 -43.61
C MET A 1 4.96 29.71 -42.66
N ARG A 2 3.75 30.22 -42.93
CA ARG A 2 2.57 30.06 -42.03
C ARG A 2 2.16 28.60 -41.78
N ASN A 3 2.30 27.71 -42.78
CA ASN A 3 1.92 26.27 -42.64
C ASN A 3 2.95 25.46 -41.80
N VAL A 4 4.23 25.85 -41.83
CA VAL A 4 5.29 25.16 -41.05
C VAL A 4 5.12 25.44 -39.56
N ILE A 5 4.70 26.66 -39.19
CA ILE A 5 4.43 27.05 -37.80
C ILE A 5 3.25 26.29 -37.25
N ASN A 6 2.17 26.08 -38.01
CA ASN A 6 1.01 25.32 -37.58
C ASN A 6 1.33 23.83 -37.33
N ILE A 7 2.18 23.21 -38.17
CA ILE A 7 2.60 21.82 -38.00
C ILE A 7 3.46 21.69 -36.73
N LEU A 8 4.32 22.64 -36.47
CA LEU A 8 5.21 22.65 -35.29
C LEU A 8 4.41 22.80 -33.99
N VAL A 9 3.37 23.64 -33.97
CA VAL A 9 2.48 23.82 -32.82
C VAL A 9 1.66 22.54 -32.53
N ILE A 10 1.16 21.85 -33.57
CA ILE A 10 0.39 20.61 -33.43
C ILE A 10 1.32 19.49 -32.89
N THR A 11 2.58 19.44 -33.34
CA THR A 11 3.52 18.41 -32.86
C THR A 11 3.89 18.62 -31.40
N VAL A 12 4.01 19.84 -30.90
CA VAL A 12 4.27 20.15 -29.50
C VAL A 12 3.08 19.78 -28.60
N LEU A 13 1.85 19.94 -29.09
CA LEU A 13 0.63 19.56 -28.36
C LEU A 13 0.45 18.04 -28.22
N LEU A 14 0.98 17.23 -29.15
CA LEU A 14 0.91 15.78 -29.10
C LEU A 14 1.95 15.13 -28.18
N ILE A 15 2.99 15.85 -27.77
CA ILE A 15 4.02 15.37 -26.81
C ILE A 15 3.58 15.59 -25.35
N GLY A 16 2.40 16.17 -25.11
CA GLY A 16 1.78 16.32 -23.78
C GLY A 16 1.48 14.97 -23.13
N GLY A 17 2.57 14.35 -22.65
CA GLY A 17 2.72 12.98 -22.19
C GLY A 17 1.63 12.44 -21.30
N CYS A 18 1.43 11.15 -21.38
CA CYS A 18 0.75 10.35 -20.37
C CYS A 18 1.32 10.68 -18.98
N ARG A 19 0.69 11.63 -18.29
CA ARG A 19 0.93 11.84 -16.87
C ARG A 19 0.39 10.61 -16.17
N MET A 20 1.26 9.88 -15.48
CA MET A 20 0.85 8.84 -14.54
C MET A 20 -0.22 9.43 -13.64
N GLN A 21 -1.41 8.85 -13.74
CA GLN A 21 -2.56 9.32 -12.98
C GLN A 21 -2.39 8.83 -11.54
N LYS A 22 -2.01 9.76 -10.67
CA LYS A 22 -2.16 9.62 -9.24
C LYS A 22 -3.55 10.12 -8.92
N GLU A 23 -4.45 9.22 -8.56
CA GLU A 23 -5.78 9.56 -8.12
C GLU A 23 -5.87 9.38 -6.62
N SER A 24 -6.19 10.44 -5.92
CA SER A 24 -6.50 10.39 -4.50
C SER A 24 -7.61 11.38 -4.19
N SER A 25 -8.56 10.93 -3.39
CA SER A 25 -9.75 11.68 -3.02
C SER A 25 -10.09 11.43 -1.57
N PHE A 26 -10.62 12.43 -0.89
CA PHE A 26 -11.16 12.30 0.45
C PHE A 26 -12.57 12.92 0.50
N ARG A 27 -13.39 12.47 1.45
CA ARG A 27 -14.76 12.94 1.62
C ARG A 27 -14.77 14.43 1.99
N ALA A 28 -15.23 15.27 1.08
CA ALA A 28 -15.31 16.71 1.31
C ALA A 28 -16.31 17.01 2.44
N GLY A 29 -15.92 17.89 3.37
CA GLY A 29 -16.77 18.29 4.50
C GLY A 29 -16.85 17.27 5.64
N TYR A 30 -16.15 16.13 5.57
CA TYR A 30 -16.05 15.20 6.68
C TYR A 30 -15.06 15.70 7.74
N ASP A 31 -15.44 15.61 9.00
CA ASP A 31 -14.58 15.98 10.13
C ASP A 31 -13.69 14.81 10.56
N PHE A 32 -12.44 14.83 10.12
CA PHE A 32 -11.44 13.83 10.49
C PHE A 32 -10.98 13.91 11.96
N SER A 33 -11.43 14.92 12.74
CA SER A 33 -11.04 15.04 14.16
C SER A 33 -11.54 13.87 14.99
N GLY A 34 -12.70 13.29 14.63
CA GLY A 34 -13.25 12.09 15.26
C GLY A 34 -12.47 10.81 14.96
N VAL A 35 -11.76 10.75 13.82
CA VAL A 35 -10.96 9.58 13.43
C VAL A 35 -9.63 9.61 14.17
N ASN A 36 -9.57 9.02 15.36
CA ASN A 36 -8.36 8.99 16.17
C ASN A 36 -7.55 7.69 15.97
N LYS A 37 -8.22 6.58 15.69
CA LYS A 37 -7.61 5.27 15.45
C LYS A 37 -8.01 4.75 14.08
N ILE A 38 -7.11 4.06 13.40
CA ILE A 38 -7.37 3.41 12.10
C ILE A 38 -6.79 1.99 12.16
N ALA A 39 -7.63 0.96 12.03
CA ALA A 39 -7.15 -0.42 11.96
C ALA A 39 -6.81 -0.80 10.52
N ILE A 40 -5.62 -1.35 10.29
CA ILE A 40 -5.20 -1.89 9.00
C ILE A 40 -5.67 -3.33 8.92
N VAL A 41 -6.80 -3.56 8.25
CA VAL A 41 -7.51 -4.84 8.30
C VAL A 41 -6.99 -5.82 7.25
N SER A 42 -6.87 -5.39 6.01
CA SER A 42 -6.49 -6.28 4.91
C SER A 42 -5.44 -5.68 4.00
N VAL A 43 -4.54 -6.56 3.53
CA VAL A 43 -3.63 -6.31 2.40
C VAL A 43 -3.81 -7.48 1.44
N GLU A 44 -4.38 -7.19 0.27
CA GLU A 44 -4.68 -8.18 -0.74
C GLU A 44 -3.87 -7.97 -2.01
N GLY A 45 -3.66 -9.04 -2.75
CA GLY A 45 -3.09 -8.98 -4.09
C GLY A 45 -1.85 -9.82 -4.31
N ALA A 46 -1.14 -9.51 -5.38
CA ALA A 46 -0.07 -10.31 -5.95
C ALA A 46 1.27 -10.14 -5.19
N LEU A 47 1.26 -10.25 -3.86
CA LEU A 47 2.48 -10.23 -3.04
C LEU A 47 3.04 -11.63 -2.84
N PRO A 48 4.37 -11.78 -2.70
CA PRO A 48 5.03 -13.08 -2.64
C PRO A 48 4.76 -13.85 -1.34
N SER A 49 4.43 -13.16 -0.25
CA SER A 49 4.30 -13.76 1.09
C SER A 49 3.41 -12.95 2.03
N GLU A 50 3.02 -13.54 3.15
CA GLU A 50 2.33 -12.83 4.24
C GLU A 50 3.24 -11.79 4.90
N ALA A 51 4.53 -12.09 5.06
CA ALA A 51 5.51 -11.11 5.55
C ALA A 51 5.59 -9.86 4.66
N ALA A 52 5.54 -10.03 3.34
CA ALA A 52 5.48 -8.90 2.41
C ALA A 52 4.20 -8.06 2.56
N LYS A 53 3.06 -8.70 2.87
CA LYS A 53 1.81 -7.98 3.17
C LYS A 53 1.89 -7.18 4.47
N ASP A 54 2.49 -7.79 5.51
CA ASP A 54 2.69 -7.12 6.78
C ASP A 54 3.64 -5.92 6.62
N GLU A 55 4.70 -6.05 5.84
CA GLU A 55 5.62 -4.95 5.54
C GLU A 55 4.95 -3.77 4.82
N ILE A 56 4.07 -4.04 3.86
CA ILE A 56 3.26 -2.99 3.22
C ILE A 56 2.32 -2.32 4.24
N ALA A 57 1.69 -3.10 5.11
CA ALA A 57 0.84 -2.55 6.17
C ALA A 57 1.64 -1.64 7.11
N ASP A 58 2.87 -2.00 7.44
CA ASP A 58 3.76 -1.20 8.28
C ASP A 58 4.15 0.13 7.62
N PHE A 59 4.34 0.16 6.29
CA PHE A 59 4.56 1.43 5.58
C PHE A 59 3.36 2.37 5.71
N PHE A 60 2.14 1.86 5.61
CA PHE A 60 0.94 2.66 5.86
C PHE A 60 0.85 3.09 7.33
N ALA A 61 1.18 2.22 8.27
CA ALA A 61 1.16 2.56 9.70
C ALA A 61 2.10 3.73 10.01
N ILE A 62 3.32 3.72 9.46
CA ILE A 62 4.28 4.83 9.61
C ILE A 62 3.71 6.14 9.08
N GLU A 63 3.15 6.15 7.87
CA GLU A 63 2.59 7.35 7.26
C GLU A 63 1.34 7.86 8.00
N LEU A 64 0.53 6.98 8.57
CA LEU A 64 -0.61 7.34 9.41
C LEU A 64 -0.14 8.00 10.72
N LEU A 65 0.89 7.44 11.36
CA LEU A 65 1.51 8.02 12.56
C LEU A 65 2.07 9.42 12.28
N GLU A 66 2.78 9.60 11.16
CA GLU A 66 3.33 10.91 10.76
C GLU A 66 2.23 11.97 10.58
N ARG A 67 0.99 11.53 10.30
CA ARG A 67 -0.18 12.41 10.15
C ARG A 67 -1.00 12.59 11.42
N GLY A 68 -0.57 11.97 12.51
CA GLY A 68 -1.20 12.11 13.83
C GLY A 68 -2.34 11.13 14.10
N TYR A 69 -2.55 10.12 13.25
CA TYR A 69 -3.46 9.01 13.53
C TYR A 69 -2.78 7.94 14.39
N ALA A 70 -3.58 7.14 15.10
CA ALA A 70 -3.10 5.97 15.84
C ALA A 70 -3.44 4.68 15.05
N PRO A 71 -2.53 4.13 14.24
CA PRO A 71 -2.78 2.91 13.51
C PRO A 71 -2.75 1.70 14.42
N ILE A 72 -3.64 0.73 14.15
CA ILE A 72 -3.54 -0.65 14.66
C ILE A 72 -3.01 -1.49 13.49
N GLY A 73 -1.82 -2.08 13.66
CA GLY A 73 -1.16 -2.84 12.61
C GLY A 73 -1.88 -4.14 12.28
N ARG A 74 -1.75 -4.62 11.04
CA ARG A 74 -2.42 -5.84 10.54
C ARG A 74 -2.12 -7.08 11.39
N ALA A 75 -0.89 -7.25 11.85
CA ALA A 75 -0.52 -8.37 12.71
C ALA A 75 -1.28 -8.33 14.07
N GLN A 76 -1.46 -7.14 14.64
CA GLN A 76 -2.22 -6.96 15.88
C GLN A 76 -3.71 -7.21 15.65
N VAL A 77 -4.28 -6.75 14.53
CA VAL A 77 -5.67 -7.04 14.14
C VAL A 77 -5.89 -8.54 14.10
N ARG A 78 -5.04 -9.29 13.41
CA ARG A 78 -5.14 -10.76 13.32
C ARG A 78 -5.02 -11.44 14.68
N ALA A 79 -4.11 -11.00 15.52
CA ALA A 79 -3.96 -11.55 16.86
C ALA A 79 -5.23 -11.36 17.70
N THR A 80 -5.82 -10.16 17.67
CA THR A 80 -7.06 -9.87 18.41
C THR A 80 -8.25 -10.68 17.90
N LEU A 81 -8.37 -10.87 16.58
CA LEU A 81 -9.44 -11.68 16.00
C LEU A 81 -9.28 -13.17 16.33
N ALA A 82 -8.06 -13.68 16.34
CA ALA A 82 -7.77 -15.06 16.72
C ALA A 82 -8.15 -15.35 18.20
N GLU A 83 -7.98 -14.36 19.08
CA GLU A 83 -8.41 -14.46 20.49
C GLU A 83 -9.94 -14.48 20.66
N GLN A 84 -10.69 -13.94 19.71
CA GLN A 84 -12.15 -13.89 19.74
C GLN A 84 -12.83 -15.13 19.13
N GLU A 85 -12.07 -16.18 18.77
CA GLU A 85 -12.57 -17.44 18.16
C GLU A 85 -13.38 -17.26 16.86
N THR A 86 -13.20 -16.15 16.17
CA THR A 86 -13.91 -15.80 14.92
C THR A 86 -13.16 -16.27 13.67
N GLU A 87 -12.52 -17.45 13.72
CA GLU A 87 -11.74 -17.99 12.59
C GLU A 87 -12.56 -18.16 11.29
N ASP A 88 -13.86 -18.43 11.40
CA ASP A 88 -14.74 -18.57 10.24
C ASP A 88 -15.03 -17.22 9.54
N GLU A 89 -14.85 -16.08 10.20
CA GLU A 89 -15.07 -14.74 9.65
C GLU A 89 -13.84 -14.18 8.92
N ILE A 90 -12.67 -14.79 9.06
CA ILE A 90 -11.42 -14.31 8.42
C ILE A 90 -11.53 -14.30 6.87
N SER A 91 -12.37 -15.16 6.29
CA SER A 91 -12.61 -15.13 4.84
C SER A 91 -13.40 -13.89 4.36
N GLY A 92 -14.06 -13.17 5.25
CA GLY A 92 -14.80 -11.92 4.97
C GLY A 92 -13.93 -10.66 5.05
N LEU A 93 -12.69 -10.71 5.55
CA LEU A 93 -11.81 -9.55 5.75
C LEU A 93 -11.47 -8.81 4.45
N THR A 94 -11.67 -9.45 3.32
CA THR A 94 -11.36 -8.95 1.99
C THR A 94 -12.48 -8.07 1.41
N THR A 95 -13.67 -8.11 2.01
CA THR A 95 -14.80 -7.29 1.60
C THR A 95 -14.87 -6.00 2.43
N PRO A 96 -15.41 -4.91 1.89
CA PRO A 96 -15.63 -3.68 2.68
C PRO A 96 -16.52 -3.93 3.91
N GLU A 97 -17.52 -4.80 3.78
CA GLU A 97 -18.44 -5.17 4.85
C GLU A 97 -17.71 -5.89 5.98
N GLY A 98 -16.92 -6.92 5.65
CA GLY A 98 -16.13 -7.65 6.64
C GLY A 98 -15.07 -6.77 7.31
N ALA A 99 -14.46 -5.84 6.58
CA ALA A 99 -13.53 -4.88 7.17
C ALA A 99 -14.22 -3.98 8.21
N VAL A 100 -15.46 -3.55 7.95
CA VAL A 100 -16.25 -2.76 8.91
C VAL A 100 -16.62 -3.59 10.15
N GLU A 101 -16.98 -4.87 9.99
CA GLU A 101 -17.26 -5.76 11.11
C GLU A 101 -16.04 -5.92 12.02
N VAL A 102 -14.85 -6.06 11.44
CA VAL A 102 -13.60 -6.05 12.20
C VAL A 102 -13.40 -4.71 12.93
N GLY A 103 -13.70 -3.60 12.26
CA GLY A 103 -13.62 -2.28 12.90
C GLY A 103 -14.53 -2.14 14.10
N LEU A 104 -15.76 -2.69 14.05
CA LEU A 104 -16.69 -2.77 15.16
C LEU A 104 -16.14 -3.64 16.30
N ALA A 105 -15.60 -4.81 15.97
CA ALA A 105 -15.01 -5.72 16.97
C ALA A 105 -13.80 -5.13 17.69
N LEU A 106 -13.03 -4.27 17.00
CA LEU A 106 -11.85 -3.58 17.56
C LEU A 106 -12.16 -2.24 18.23
N ASP A 107 -13.41 -1.80 18.21
CA ASP A 107 -13.85 -0.47 18.71
C ASP A 107 -13.01 0.66 18.12
N VAL A 108 -12.91 0.70 16.80
CA VAL A 108 -12.21 1.75 16.05
C VAL A 108 -13.17 2.51 15.14
N PRO A 109 -13.00 3.84 14.96
CA PRO A 109 -13.88 4.64 14.13
C PRO A 109 -13.66 4.43 12.61
N ALA A 110 -12.49 3.92 12.21
CA ALA A 110 -12.17 3.73 10.80
C ALA A 110 -11.26 2.53 10.56
N VAL A 111 -11.40 1.93 9.38
CA VAL A 111 -10.60 0.80 8.92
C VAL A 111 -9.93 1.12 7.59
N LEU A 112 -8.72 0.60 7.39
CA LEU A 112 -7.94 0.71 6.16
C LEU A 112 -7.86 -0.66 5.48
N THR A 113 -8.25 -0.70 4.21
CA THR A 113 -8.07 -1.84 3.31
C THR A 113 -7.11 -1.47 2.19
N ILE A 114 -6.22 -2.39 1.82
CA ILE A 114 -5.18 -2.18 0.82
C ILE A 114 -5.29 -3.27 -0.25
N LYS A 115 -5.27 -2.88 -1.52
CA LYS A 115 -5.27 -3.80 -2.67
C LYS A 115 -4.06 -3.55 -3.55
N ILE A 116 -3.37 -4.63 -3.91
CA ILE A 116 -2.16 -4.61 -4.73
C ILE A 116 -2.39 -5.51 -5.95
N PRO A 117 -3.08 -4.99 -6.99
CA PRO A 117 -3.39 -5.77 -8.19
C PRO A 117 -2.15 -6.21 -8.96
N HIS A 118 -1.07 -5.44 -8.90
CA HIS A 118 0.18 -5.75 -9.59
C HIS A 118 1.37 -5.51 -8.68
N PHE A 119 2.28 -6.49 -8.65
CA PHE A 119 3.55 -6.40 -7.93
C PHE A 119 4.66 -7.05 -8.74
N GLY A 120 5.71 -6.27 -9.09
CA GLY A 120 6.82 -6.71 -9.93
C GLY A 120 7.50 -5.53 -10.63
N GLU A 121 7.60 -5.56 -11.96
CA GLU A 121 8.16 -4.43 -12.74
C GLU A 121 7.33 -3.15 -12.55
N GLU A 122 6.03 -3.29 -12.44
CA GLU A 122 5.09 -2.24 -12.07
C GLU A 122 4.46 -2.63 -10.73
N ILE A 123 4.41 -1.68 -9.80
CA ILE A 123 3.69 -1.83 -8.52
C ILE A 123 2.48 -0.93 -8.57
N SER A 124 1.29 -1.51 -8.37
CA SER A 124 0.04 -0.77 -8.28
C SER A 124 -0.57 -0.99 -6.90
N ILE A 125 -0.82 0.09 -6.17
CA ILE A 125 -1.41 0.06 -4.82
C ILE A 125 -2.68 0.92 -4.82
N SER A 126 -3.76 0.38 -4.29
CA SER A 126 -4.99 1.09 -3.98
C SER A 126 -5.28 0.94 -2.49
N ALA A 127 -5.60 2.03 -1.81
CA ALA A 127 -5.89 2.03 -0.39
C ALA A 127 -7.17 2.80 -0.12
N THR A 128 -8.02 2.27 0.78
CA THR A 128 -9.33 2.83 1.10
C THR A 128 -9.50 2.88 2.61
N ILE A 129 -9.81 4.07 3.14
CA ILE A 129 -10.26 4.23 4.54
C ILE A 129 -11.77 4.31 4.54
N ILE A 130 -12.41 3.48 5.36
CA ILE A 130 -13.85 3.33 5.49
C ILE A 130 -14.23 3.72 6.92
N ASP A 131 -15.27 4.53 7.06
CA ASP A 131 -15.92 4.82 8.34
C ASP A 131 -16.66 3.59 8.83
N VAL A 132 -16.48 3.24 10.10
CA VAL A 132 -17.10 2.05 10.69
C VAL A 132 -18.58 2.29 11.02
N GLU A 133 -18.96 3.52 11.36
CA GLU A 133 -20.32 3.86 11.76
C GLU A 133 -21.26 3.95 10.55
N ASP A 134 -20.92 4.76 9.53
CA ASP A 134 -21.79 5.00 8.36
C ASP A 134 -21.38 4.20 7.11
N ARG A 135 -20.29 3.43 7.19
CA ARG A 135 -19.73 2.57 6.11
C ARG A 135 -19.33 3.37 4.86
N SER A 136 -19.15 4.66 4.98
CA SER A 136 -18.75 5.50 3.86
C SER A 136 -17.24 5.51 3.66
N ILE A 137 -16.82 5.77 2.43
CA ILE A 137 -15.40 5.95 2.11
C ILE A 137 -14.99 7.35 2.57
N LEU A 138 -14.05 7.41 3.51
CA LEU A 138 -13.45 8.64 4.00
C LEU A 138 -12.28 9.11 3.12
N TRP A 139 -11.50 8.17 2.63
CA TRP A 139 -10.34 8.43 1.79
C TRP A 139 -10.08 7.24 0.86
N LEU A 140 -9.73 7.56 -0.37
CA LEU A 140 -9.32 6.60 -1.39
C LEU A 140 -8.08 7.14 -2.10
N ALA A 141 -7.07 6.33 -2.28
CA ALA A 141 -5.93 6.66 -3.12
C ALA A 141 -5.48 5.47 -3.94
N THR A 142 -5.04 5.75 -5.16
CA THR A 142 -4.41 4.78 -6.04
C THR A 142 -3.15 5.40 -6.63
N ASP A 143 -2.05 4.67 -6.59
CA ASP A 143 -0.79 5.09 -7.20
C ASP A 143 -0.11 3.90 -7.89
N ASN A 144 0.50 4.17 -9.04
CA ASN A 144 1.19 3.18 -9.86
C ASN A 144 2.66 3.58 -9.98
N GLY A 145 3.53 2.85 -9.31
CA GLY A 145 4.97 3.03 -9.40
C GLY A 145 5.56 2.17 -10.52
N ARG A 146 5.89 2.77 -11.67
CA ARG A 146 6.81 2.12 -12.60
C ARG A 146 8.21 2.20 -12.02
N GLY A 147 8.88 1.06 -11.91
CA GLY A 147 10.32 1.07 -11.73
C GLY A 147 10.91 1.97 -12.80
N SER A 148 11.56 3.05 -12.41
CA SER A 148 12.40 3.78 -13.34
C SER A 148 13.59 2.88 -13.69
N GLY A 149 13.28 1.85 -14.46
CA GLY A 149 14.27 0.98 -15.08
C GLY A 149 15.03 1.73 -16.15
N ARG A 150 15.73 2.79 -15.77
CA ARG A 150 16.96 3.14 -16.45
C ARG A 150 17.97 2.08 -16.02
N GLY A 151 17.75 0.89 -16.62
CA GLY A 151 18.56 -0.28 -16.44
C GLY A 151 19.99 0.01 -16.82
N PHE A 152 20.81 -0.01 -15.80
CA PHE A 152 22.22 -0.32 -15.96
C PHE A 152 22.44 -1.85 -16.03
N SER A 153 21.39 -2.64 -15.84
CA SER A 153 21.49 -4.12 -15.80
C SER A 153 21.35 -4.83 -17.13
N SER A 154 21.09 -4.12 -18.24
CA SER A 154 21.09 -4.78 -19.55
C SER A 154 22.47 -5.02 -20.16
N MET A 155 23.52 -4.47 -19.56
CA MET A 155 24.90 -4.66 -20.06
C MET A 155 25.64 -5.86 -19.45
N PHE A 156 25.12 -6.51 -18.41
CA PHE A 156 25.74 -7.68 -17.82
C PHE A 156 24.89 -8.95 -17.99
N ARG A 157 24.27 -9.12 -19.14
CA ARG A 157 23.83 -10.45 -19.55
C ARG A 157 25.04 -11.22 -20.10
N SER A 158 25.95 -11.52 -19.20
CA SER A 158 27.06 -12.42 -19.47
C SER A 158 26.49 -13.81 -19.75
N LYS A 159 26.61 -14.18 -21.00
CA LYS A 159 26.35 -15.49 -21.57
C LYS A 159 27.37 -16.46 -20.96
N SER A 160 27.15 -16.95 -19.75
CA SER A 160 27.90 -18.08 -19.21
C SER A 160 27.19 -19.37 -19.63
N SER A 161 27.44 -19.77 -20.85
CA SER A 161 27.38 -21.17 -21.25
C SER A 161 28.56 -21.87 -20.55
N SER A 162 28.32 -22.53 -19.43
CA SER A 162 29.25 -23.52 -18.92
C SER A 162 28.51 -24.83 -18.74
N ARG A 163 28.72 -25.69 -19.72
CA ARG A 163 28.59 -27.14 -19.54
C ARG A 163 29.48 -27.53 -18.38
N ASN A 164 28.90 -28.12 -17.36
CA ASN A 164 29.57 -29.12 -16.55
C ASN A 164 28.55 -30.20 -16.19
N GLU A 165 28.69 -31.30 -16.92
CA GLU A 165 28.23 -32.61 -16.53
C GLU A 165 29.01 -33.01 -15.28
N GLY A 166 28.32 -33.24 -14.20
CA GLY A 166 28.85 -33.71 -12.91
C GLY A 166 27.78 -34.46 -12.17
N LEU A 167 27.73 -35.73 -12.49
CA LEU A 167 27.06 -36.85 -11.82
C LEU A 167 27.18 -36.74 -10.30
N LEU A 168 26.05 -36.65 -9.58
CA LEU A 168 25.70 -37.28 -8.29
C LEU A 168 24.54 -36.48 -7.65
N GLY A 169 23.45 -37.17 -7.44
CA GLY A 169 22.09 -36.83 -7.10
C GLY A 169 21.77 -35.76 -6.08
N PRO A 170 20.67 -35.12 -6.27
CA PRO A 170 19.95 -34.41 -5.24
C PRO A 170 18.76 -35.25 -4.79
N ILE A 171 18.89 -35.89 -3.66
CA ILE A 171 17.71 -36.27 -2.87
C ILE A 171 17.69 -35.34 -1.67
N MET A 172 17.17 -34.18 -1.86
CA MET A 172 16.49 -33.42 -0.82
C MET A 172 15.39 -32.64 -1.52
N GLY A 173 14.18 -33.22 -1.42
CA GLY A 173 12.96 -32.56 -1.86
C GLY A 173 12.85 -31.21 -1.16
N ASP A 174 12.78 -30.21 -1.99
CA ASP A 174 12.46 -28.85 -1.64
C ASP A 174 11.00 -28.81 -1.15
N VAL A 175 10.81 -29.12 0.15
CA VAL A 175 9.59 -28.80 0.87
C VAL A 175 9.78 -27.36 1.37
N MET A 176 10.04 -26.45 0.45
CA MET A 176 9.85 -25.04 0.73
C MET A 176 8.36 -24.78 0.65
N GLY A 177 7.71 -24.81 1.81
CA GLY A 177 6.44 -24.14 2.04
C GLY A 177 6.53 -22.67 1.61
N PRO A 178 5.43 -21.94 1.50
CA PRO A 178 5.44 -20.54 1.07
C PRO A 178 6.50 -19.80 1.87
N THR A 179 7.55 -19.35 1.16
CA THR A 179 8.68 -18.68 1.78
C THR A 179 8.15 -17.40 2.43
N ASP A 180 8.19 -17.36 3.74
CA ASP A 180 7.76 -16.21 4.54
C ASP A 180 8.84 -15.10 4.45
N GLN A 181 9.17 -14.72 3.21
CA GLN A 181 10.20 -13.75 2.92
C GLN A 181 9.62 -12.35 2.81
N PRO A 182 10.23 -11.35 3.47
CA PRO A 182 9.90 -9.96 3.29
C PRO A 182 10.18 -9.51 1.83
N LEU A 183 9.78 -8.30 1.50
CA LEU A 183 10.06 -7.71 0.20
C LEU A 183 11.57 -7.59 -0.04
N SER A 184 11.97 -7.65 -1.31
CA SER A 184 13.34 -7.27 -1.64
C SER A 184 13.59 -5.80 -1.26
N PRO A 185 14.81 -5.41 -0.85
CA PRO A 185 15.09 -4.03 -0.45
C PRO A 185 14.70 -2.99 -1.50
N GLN A 186 14.82 -3.33 -2.80
CA GLN A 186 14.44 -2.45 -3.90
C GLN A 186 12.92 -2.31 -4.03
N ASP A 187 12.17 -3.39 -3.85
CA ASP A 187 10.71 -3.38 -3.92
C ASP A 187 10.12 -2.71 -2.69
N ALA A 188 10.71 -2.94 -1.51
CA ALA A 188 10.34 -2.27 -0.27
C ALA A 188 10.49 -0.73 -0.40
N GLU A 189 11.64 -0.25 -0.90
CA GLU A 189 11.87 1.18 -1.13
C GLU A 189 10.87 1.78 -2.14
N ARG A 190 10.56 1.03 -3.20
CA ARG A 190 9.58 1.45 -4.22
C ARG A 190 8.17 1.55 -3.63
N ALA A 191 7.74 0.51 -2.91
CA ALA A 191 6.44 0.43 -2.27
C ALA A 191 6.30 1.54 -1.21
N GLN A 192 7.29 1.73 -0.35
CA GLN A 192 7.29 2.81 0.64
C GLN A 192 7.14 4.19 0.00
N ARG A 193 7.82 4.44 -1.11
CA ARG A 193 7.71 5.71 -1.85
C ARG A 193 6.30 5.93 -2.41
N ILE A 194 5.66 4.87 -2.92
CA ILE A 194 4.28 4.90 -3.40
C ILE A 194 3.34 5.23 -2.24
N VAL A 195 3.42 4.48 -1.14
CA VAL A 195 2.60 4.68 0.06
C VAL A 195 2.74 6.11 0.59
N LYS A 196 3.96 6.60 0.73
CA LYS A 196 4.23 7.99 1.14
C LYS A 196 3.57 9.01 0.23
N ASN A 197 3.63 8.80 -1.08
CA ASN A 197 2.98 9.69 -2.05
C ASN A 197 1.46 9.64 -1.94
N MET A 198 0.87 8.45 -1.75
CA MET A 198 -0.57 8.29 -1.58
C MET A 198 -1.06 9.01 -0.33
N CYS A 199 -0.42 8.77 0.80
CA CYS A 199 -0.79 9.34 2.08
C CYS A 199 -0.68 10.87 2.14
N ARG A 200 0.07 11.52 1.25
CA ARG A 200 0.11 13.00 1.18
C ARG A 200 -1.25 13.66 1.00
N SER A 201 -2.20 12.97 0.42
CA SER A 201 -3.57 13.47 0.22
C SER A 201 -4.48 13.27 1.42
N LEU A 202 -4.09 12.41 2.37
CA LEU A 202 -4.86 12.21 3.58
C LEU A 202 -4.72 13.47 4.48
N PRO A 203 -5.83 14.06 4.94
CA PRO A 203 -5.77 15.23 5.82
C PRO A 203 -4.94 14.93 7.08
N PRO A 204 -4.03 15.82 7.48
CA PRO A 204 -3.33 15.65 8.75
C PRO A 204 -4.34 15.86 9.88
N LYS A 205 -4.26 15.02 10.92
CA LYS A 205 -5.03 15.26 12.14
C LYS A 205 -4.51 16.54 12.81
N GLN A 206 -5.38 17.51 13.02
CA GLN A 206 -5.02 18.68 13.78
C GLN A 206 -4.72 18.26 15.22
N VAL A 207 -3.44 18.25 15.57
CA VAL A 207 -3.05 18.09 16.97
C VAL A 207 -3.56 19.35 17.67
N MET A 208 -4.65 19.23 18.45
CA MET A 208 -5.01 20.31 19.37
C MET A 208 -3.77 20.59 20.21
N ALA A 209 -3.19 21.78 20.02
CA ALA A 209 -2.10 22.23 20.87
C ALA A 209 -2.57 22.05 22.31
N ALA A 210 -1.79 21.33 23.12
CA ALA A 210 -2.08 21.18 24.53
C ALA A 210 -2.33 22.59 25.09
N PRO A 211 -3.39 22.80 25.90
CA PRO A 211 -3.62 24.10 26.52
C PRO A 211 -2.33 24.51 27.21
N ALA A 212 -1.89 25.74 26.93
CA ALA A 212 -0.69 26.28 27.53
C ALA A 212 -0.77 26.07 29.06
N ALA A 213 0.26 25.45 29.61
CA ALA A 213 0.33 25.24 31.05
C ALA A 213 0.07 26.57 31.76
N PRO A 214 -0.79 26.61 32.78
CA PRO A 214 -1.02 27.84 33.51
C PRO A 214 0.32 28.34 34.09
N GLU A 215 0.69 29.54 33.74
CA GLU A 215 1.82 30.22 34.36
C GLU A 215 1.49 30.44 35.85
N TRP A 216 2.26 29.76 36.71
CA TRP A 216 2.20 29.92 38.16
C TRP A 216 3.10 31.05 38.60
#